data_9efca4edcd4c4e55d5ae1661737dbe16
#
_entry.id   9efca4edcd4c4e55d5ae1661737dbe16
#
_cell.length_a   1.000
_cell.length_b   1.000
_cell.length_c   1.000
_cell.angle_alpha   90.00
_cell.angle_beta   90.00
_cell.angle_gamma   90.00
#
_symmetry.space_group_name_H-M   'P 1'
#
loop_
_entity.id
_entity.type
_entity.pdbx_description
1 polymer ?
#
loop_
_entity_poly.entity_id
_entity_poly.type
_entity_poly.pdbx_seq_one_letter_code
_entity_poly.pdbx_strand_id
1 'polypeptide(L)'
;MAEFGYVSLPHHFCTGSSIMPQKKNPDVLELLRGSYHIISGYETQVKGLTANLISGYNRDIQLSKEPVMRGINLGIDCLKINAAVIEALKVNKDICDTAMTDELFATEKAYKLVEKGIPFREAYRQVADAIKK
;
A
#
# COMPACT_ATOMS: atom_id res chain seq x y z
N MET A 1 -4.33 11.26 -3.33
CA MET A 1 -4.14 12.71 -3.57
C MET A 1 -5.49 13.30 -3.93
N ALA A 2 -5.86 14.43 -3.31
CA ALA A 2 -7.15 15.10 -3.57
C ALA A 2 -7.31 15.53 -5.03
N GLU A 3 -6.19 15.82 -5.69
CA GLU A 3 -6.12 16.25 -7.10
C GLU A 3 -6.69 15.24 -8.09
N PHE A 4 -6.49 13.95 -7.84
CA PHE A 4 -6.99 12.91 -8.74
C PHE A 4 -8.43 12.49 -8.43
N GLY A 5 -8.85 12.57 -7.18
CA GLY A 5 -10.22 12.25 -6.77
C GLY A 5 -10.67 10.80 -6.99
N TYR A 6 -9.75 9.87 -7.31
CA TYR A 6 -10.08 8.48 -7.63
C TYR A 6 -10.77 7.74 -6.48
N VAL A 7 -10.34 8.06 -5.25
CA VAL A 7 -10.88 7.47 -4.03
C VAL A 7 -11.15 8.54 -2.99
N SER A 8 -12.10 8.27 -2.12
CA SER A 8 -12.40 9.13 -0.97
C SER A 8 -12.62 8.30 0.29
N LEU A 9 -12.30 8.88 1.43
CA LEU A 9 -12.58 8.34 2.76
C LEU A 9 -13.64 9.19 3.47
N PRO A 10 -14.52 8.56 4.29
CA PRO A 10 -15.43 9.30 5.16
C PRO A 10 -14.68 10.21 6.12
N HIS A 11 -15.36 11.27 6.57
CA HIS A 11 -14.76 12.33 7.38
C HIS A 11 -14.16 11.81 8.70
N HIS A 12 -14.76 10.77 9.31
CA HIS A 12 -14.30 10.20 10.56
C HIS A 12 -12.99 9.41 10.48
N PHE A 13 -12.49 9.13 9.27
CA PHE A 13 -11.14 8.59 9.02
C PHE A 13 -10.11 9.68 8.69
N CYS A 14 -10.51 10.93 8.74
CA CYS A 14 -9.65 12.05 8.37
C CYS A 14 -9.62 13.08 9.50
N THR A 15 -8.47 13.73 9.67
CA THR A 15 -8.37 14.91 10.52
C THR A 15 -8.44 16.19 9.67
N GLY A 16 -8.93 17.25 10.28
CA GLY A 16 -8.97 18.57 9.69
C GLY A 16 -7.63 19.32 9.82
N SER A 17 -7.68 20.59 9.44
CA SER A 17 -6.61 21.56 9.70
C SER A 17 -7.18 22.72 10.48
N SER A 18 -6.41 23.26 11.42
CA SER A 18 -6.79 24.46 12.19
C SER A 18 -6.83 25.74 11.35
N ILE A 19 -6.18 25.72 10.19
CA ILE A 19 -6.02 26.89 9.31
C ILE A 19 -6.81 26.75 8.00
N MET A 20 -6.93 25.51 7.49
CA MET A 20 -7.55 25.22 6.20
C MET A 20 -8.83 24.40 6.41
N PRO A 21 -10.02 25.00 6.44
CA PRO A 21 -11.27 24.29 6.73
C PRO A 21 -11.63 23.22 5.70
N GLN A 22 -11.14 23.31 4.46
CA GLN A 22 -11.36 22.34 3.40
C GLN A 22 -10.41 21.13 3.45
N LYS A 23 -9.32 21.21 4.23
CA LYS A 23 -8.29 20.18 4.25
C LYS A 23 -8.78 18.94 5.03
N LYS A 24 -8.68 17.79 4.39
CA LYS A 24 -8.93 16.47 4.95
C LYS A 24 -7.66 15.65 4.83
N ASN A 25 -7.05 15.31 5.97
CA ASN A 25 -5.85 14.48 6.01
C ASN A 25 -6.26 13.06 6.39
N PRO A 26 -5.96 12.06 5.57
CA PRO A 26 -6.17 10.65 5.91
C PRO A 26 -5.06 10.16 6.86
N ASP A 27 -4.95 10.81 8.04
CA ASP A 27 -3.91 10.57 9.04
C ASP A 27 -3.91 9.13 9.56
N VAL A 28 -5.05 8.46 9.54
CA VAL A 28 -5.13 7.02 9.84
C VAL A 28 -4.18 6.20 8.97
N LEU A 29 -4.03 6.53 7.69
CA LEU A 29 -3.10 5.86 6.77
C LEU A 29 -1.64 6.23 7.06
N GLU A 30 -1.41 7.47 7.49
CA GLU A 30 -0.08 7.92 7.89
C GLU A 30 0.38 7.18 9.15
N LEU A 31 -0.48 7.03 10.14
CA LEU A 31 -0.21 6.28 11.37
C LEU A 31 -0.01 4.78 11.10
N LEU A 32 -0.80 4.17 10.21
CA LEU A 32 -0.61 2.79 9.78
C LEU A 32 0.78 2.60 9.14
N ARG A 33 1.17 3.50 8.26
CA ARG A 33 2.50 3.48 7.63
C ARG A 33 3.61 3.64 8.67
N GLY A 34 3.44 4.56 9.64
CA GLY A 34 4.39 4.75 10.73
C GLY A 34 4.52 3.54 11.64
N SER A 35 3.42 2.82 11.91
CA SER A 35 3.38 1.63 12.75
C SER A 35 4.24 0.48 12.22
N TYR A 36 4.43 0.39 10.90
CA TYR A 36 5.36 -0.57 10.30
C TYR A 36 6.79 -0.42 10.88
N HIS A 37 7.28 0.80 11.03
CA HIS A 37 8.62 1.04 11.55
C HIS A 37 8.74 0.69 13.04
N ILE A 38 7.67 0.85 13.80
CA ILE A 38 7.63 0.44 15.21
C ILE A 38 7.72 -1.09 15.31
N ILE A 39 6.93 -1.82 14.53
CA ILE A 39 6.94 -3.28 14.48
C ILE A 39 8.30 -3.80 14.03
N SER A 40 8.89 -3.20 12.99
CA SER A 40 10.23 -3.53 12.51
C SER A 40 11.31 -3.27 13.58
N GLY A 41 11.12 -2.24 14.41
CA GLY A 41 11.97 -2.01 15.59
C GLY A 41 11.90 -3.14 16.61
N TYR A 42 10.69 -3.65 16.90
CA TYR A 42 10.53 -4.82 17.78
C TYR A 42 11.16 -6.08 17.20
N GLU A 43 11.01 -6.32 15.89
CA GLU A 43 11.67 -7.42 15.20
C GLU A 43 13.21 -7.34 15.35
N THR A 44 13.77 -6.15 15.15
CA THR A 44 15.20 -5.90 15.30
C THR A 44 15.67 -6.16 16.73
N GLN A 45 14.89 -5.75 17.75
CA GLN A 45 15.20 -6.05 19.14
C GLN A 45 15.25 -7.56 19.39
N VAL A 46 14.27 -8.31 18.93
CA VAL A 46 14.23 -9.78 19.10
C VAL A 46 15.42 -10.45 18.41
N LYS A 47 15.74 -10.05 17.18
CA LYS A 47 16.92 -10.56 16.46
C LYS A 47 18.23 -10.25 17.18
N GLY A 48 18.34 -9.03 17.73
CA GLY A 48 19.52 -8.62 18.49
C GLY A 48 19.75 -9.44 19.77
N LEU A 49 18.68 -9.89 20.43
CA LEU A 49 18.79 -10.71 21.66
C LEU A 49 19.39 -12.10 21.41
N THR A 50 19.36 -12.59 20.20
CA THR A 50 19.95 -13.91 19.83
C THR A 50 21.38 -13.79 19.32
N ALA A 51 21.90 -12.55 19.16
CA ALA A 51 23.24 -12.34 18.65
C ALA A 51 24.29 -12.69 19.72
N ASN A 52 25.33 -13.40 19.29
CA ASN A 52 26.51 -13.76 20.13
C ASN A 52 26.19 -14.63 21.37
N LEU A 53 25.05 -15.31 21.40
CA LEU A 53 24.75 -16.26 22.47
C LEU A 53 25.58 -17.53 22.28
N ILE A 54 26.17 -18.01 23.39
CA ILE A 54 26.81 -19.31 23.43
C ILE A 54 25.76 -20.44 23.47
N SER A 55 26.15 -21.67 23.09
CA SER A 55 25.25 -22.82 23.15
C SER A 55 24.74 -23.06 24.58
N GLY A 56 23.45 -23.35 24.70
CA GLY A 56 22.77 -23.65 25.95
C GLY A 56 21.62 -22.69 26.26
N TYR A 57 21.15 -22.74 27.52
CA TYR A 57 20.07 -21.88 28.00
C TYR A 57 20.61 -20.48 28.38
N ASN A 58 20.05 -19.44 27.75
CA ASN A 58 20.40 -18.06 28.00
C ASN A 58 19.17 -17.26 28.46
N ARG A 59 19.26 -16.55 29.58
CA ARG A 59 18.15 -15.74 30.12
C ARG A 59 17.87 -14.48 29.32
N ASP A 60 18.80 -14.02 28.49
CA ASP A 60 18.64 -12.91 27.55
C ASP A 60 17.36 -13.06 26.69
N ILE A 61 17.04 -14.27 26.29
CA ILE A 61 15.84 -14.58 25.49
C ILE A 61 14.53 -14.20 26.21
N GLN A 62 14.53 -14.12 27.54
CA GLN A 62 13.33 -13.67 28.28
C GLN A 62 12.95 -12.22 27.98
N LEU A 63 13.91 -11.40 27.57
CA LEU A 63 13.67 -10.01 27.17
C LEU A 63 12.89 -9.89 25.83
N SER A 64 12.79 -10.99 25.09
CA SER A 64 11.99 -11.01 23.84
C SER A 64 10.48 -10.94 24.09
N LYS A 65 9.99 -11.27 25.28
CA LYS A 65 8.54 -11.32 25.59
C LYS A 65 7.86 -9.98 25.33
N GLU A 66 8.42 -8.90 25.84
CA GLU A 66 7.82 -7.56 25.72
C GLU A 66 7.74 -7.10 24.25
N PRO A 67 8.83 -7.06 23.47
CA PRO A 67 8.75 -6.62 22.08
C PRO A 67 7.87 -7.53 21.20
N VAL A 68 7.84 -8.85 21.45
CA VAL A 68 6.94 -9.77 20.75
C VAL A 68 5.49 -9.45 21.05
N MET A 69 5.11 -9.33 22.33
CA MET A 69 3.74 -9.02 22.71
C MET A 69 3.27 -7.66 22.20
N ARG A 70 4.12 -6.64 22.31
CA ARG A 70 3.81 -5.30 21.75
C ARG A 70 3.69 -5.33 20.24
N GLY A 71 4.58 -6.02 19.55
CA GLY A 71 4.55 -6.13 18.09
C GLY A 71 3.29 -6.82 17.60
N ILE A 72 2.89 -7.94 18.23
CA ILE A 72 1.66 -8.67 17.89
C ILE A 72 0.42 -7.81 18.14
N ASN A 73 0.31 -7.17 19.30
CA ASN A 73 -0.85 -6.33 19.63
C ASN A 73 -0.98 -5.16 18.65
N LEU A 74 0.11 -4.44 18.40
CA LEU A 74 0.11 -3.35 17.42
C LEU A 74 -0.24 -3.85 16.02
N GLY A 75 0.29 -5.02 15.61
CA GLY A 75 -0.03 -5.64 14.32
C GLY A 75 -1.51 -5.97 14.18
N ILE A 76 -2.13 -6.54 15.22
CA ILE A 76 -3.58 -6.83 15.25
C ILE A 76 -4.40 -5.54 15.11
N ASP A 77 -4.03 -4.48 15.82
CA ASP A 77 -4.74 -3.20 15.75
C ASP A 77 -4.59 -2.56 14.37
N CYS A 78 -3.40 -2.61 13.77
CA CYS A 78 -3.17 -2.16 12.39
C CYS A 78 -4.03 -2.93 11.39
N LEU A 79 -4.17 -4.25 11.54
CA LEU A 79 -5.01 -5.07 10.65
C LEU A 79 -6.49 -4.71 10.78
N LYS A 80 -7.00 -4.52 11.99
CA LYS A 80 -8.39 -4.08 12.24
C LYS A 80 -8.68 -2.73 11.60
N ILE A 81 -7.80 -1.76 11.83
CA ILE A 81 -7.94 -0.41 11.26
C ILE A 81 -7.87 -0.47 9.74
N ASN A 82 -6.93 -1.24 9.18
CA ASN A 82 -6.79 -1.37 7.74
C ASN A 82 -8.05 -1.98 7.10
N ALA A 83 -8.62 -3.01 7.71
CA ALA A 83 -9.89 -3.60 7.24
C ALA A 83 -11.02 -2.56 7.24
N ALA A 84 -11.17 -1.80 8.32
CA ALA A 84 -12.19 -0.75 8.43
C ALA A 84 -11.99 0.37 7.39
N VAL A 85 -10.75 0.76 7.11
CA VAL A 85 -10.42 1.75 6.08
C VAL A 85 -10.78 1.25 4.68
N ILE A 86 -10.44 0.00 4.36
CA ILE A 86 -10.76 -0.60 3.05
C ILE A 86 -12.27 -0.70 2.86
N GLU A 87 -13.01 -1.13 3.87
CA GLU A 87 -14.47 -1.24 3.82
C GLU A 87 -15.14 0.13 3.63
N ALA A 88 -14.60 1.18 4.24
CA ALA A 88 -15.12 2.53 4.15
C ALA A 88 -14.69 3.29 2.90
N LEU A 89 -13.69 2.79 2.16
CA LEU A 89 -13.14 3.45 0.98
C LEU A 89 -14.19 3.51 -0.14
N LYS A 90 -14.41 4.71 -0.67
CA LYS A 90 -15.31 4.92 -1.80
C LYS A 90 -14.48 5.16 -3.07
N VAL A 91 -14.74 4.37 -4.10
CA VAL A 91 -14.14 4.55 -5.42
C VAL A 91 -15.05 5.45 -6.26
N ASN A 92 -14.49 6.49 -6.83
CA ASN A 92 -15.17 7.38 -7.78
C ASN A 92 -15.02 6.82 -9.18
N LYS A 93 -15.95 5.94 -9.55
CA LYS A 93 -15.88 5.17 -10.81
C LYS A 93 -15.78 6.08 -12.03
N ASP A 94 -16.61 7.12 -12.12
CA ASP A 94 -16.64 8.01 -13.27
C ASP A 94 -15.29 8.73 -13.48
N ILE A 95 -14.63 9.13 -12.38
CA ILE A 95 -13.30 9.75 -12.43
C ILE A 95 -12.26 8.73 -12.87
N CYS A 96 -12.34 7.50 -12.36
CA CYS A 96 -11.44 6.42 -12.76
C CYS A 96 -11.61 6.09 -14.24
N ASP A 97 -12.86 5.95 -14.71
CA ASP A 97 -13.16 5.64 -16.11
C ASP A 97 -12.67 6.75 -17.05
N THR A 98 -12.83 8.02 -16.67
CA THR A 98 -12.31 9.16 -17.45
C THR A 98 -10.78 9.18 -17.52
N ALA A 99 -10.11 8.69 -16.48
CA ALA A 99 -8.65 8.60 -16.44
C ALA A 99 -8.07 7.42 -17.22
N MET A 100 -8.91 6.50 -17.69
CA MET A 100 -8.53 5.35 -18.51
C MET A 100 -8.22 5.80 -19.94
N THR A 101 -6.96 6.13 -20.21
CA THR A 101 -6.49 6.50 -21.54
C THR A 101 -6.12 5.26 -22.37
N ASP A 102 -6.12 5.41 -23.68
CA ASP A 102 -5.74 4.33 -24.60
C ASP A 102 -4.34 3.77 -24.37
N GLU A 103 -3.45 4.57 -23.81
CA GLU A 103 -2.08 4.20 -23.49
C GLU A 103 -2.01 3.12 -22.39
N LEU A 104 -2.94 3.16 -21.42
CA LEU A 104 -3.01 2.15 -20.37
C LEU A 104 -3.26 0.75 -20.90
N PHE A 105 -3.93 0.66 -22.05
CA PHE A 105 -4.30 -0.60 -22.70
C PHE A 105 -3.33 -1.00 -23.82
N ALA A 106 -2.23 -0.29 -24.00
CA ALA A 106 -1.27 -0.53 -25.09
C ALA A 106 -0.76 -1.98 -25.11
N THR A 107 -0.37 -2.51 -23.94
CA THR A 107 0.13 -3.89 -23.83
C THR A 107 -0.96 -4.90 -24.16
N GLU A 108 -2.18 -4.70 -23.67
CA GLU A 108 -3.32 -5.58 -23.98
C GLU A 108 -3.64 -5.57 -25.48
N LYS A 109 -3.61 -4.40 -26.12
CA LYS A 109 -3.79 -4.25 -27.57
C LYS A 109 -2.71 -5.03 -28.34
N ALA A 110 -1.45 -4.97 -27.91
CA ALA A 110 -0.36 -5.73 -28.53
C ALA A 110 -0.56 -7.24 -28.37
N TYR A 111 -0.97 -7.73 -27.19
CA TYR A 111 -1.25 -9.16 -26.98
C TYR A 111 -2.43 -9.63 -27.85
N LYS A 112 -3.49 -8.86 -27.98
CA LYS A 112 -4.61 -9.18 -28.91
C LYS A 112 -4.17 -9.33 -30.36
N LEU A 113 -3.16 -8.60 -30.81
CA LEU A 113 -2.55 -8.77 -32.12
C LEU A 113 -1.73 -10.05 -32.21
N VAL A 114 -0.98 -10.37 -31.14
CA VAL A 114 -0.23 -11.64 -31.06
C VAL A 114 -1.15 -12.86 -31.12
N GLU A 115 -2.28 -12.83 -30.44
CA GLU A 115 -3.30 -13.88 -30.48
C GLU A 115 -3.86 -14.09 -31.91
N LYS A 116 -3.83 -13.05 -32.73
CA LYS A 116 -4.18 -13.12 -34.17
C LYS A 116 -3.04 -13.60 -35.07
N GLY A 117 -1.91 -14.03 -34.50
CA GLY A 117 -0.76 -14.58 -35.20
C GLY A 117 0.30 -13.55 -35.63
N ILE A 118 0.18 -12.30 -35.20
CA ILE A 118 1.21 -11.27 -35.49
C ILE A 118 2.37 -11.45 -34.51
N PRO A 119 3.64 -11.49 -35.00
CA PRO A 119 4.79 -11.56 -34.11
C PRO A 119 4.82 -10.38 -33.12
N PHE A 120 5.15 -10.63 -31.85
CA PHE A 120 5.07 -9.62 -30.77
C PHE A 120 5.78 -8.30 -31.14
N ARG A 121 6.96 -8.36 -31.75
CA ARG A 121 7.73 -7.17 -32.13
C ARG A 121 7.01 -6.30 -33.17
N GLU A 122 6.26 -6.93 -34.05
CA GLU A 122 5.44 -6.26 -35.05
C GLU A 122 4.17 -5.67 -34.40
N ALA A 123 3.49 -6.45 -33.55
CA ALA A 123 2.34 -6.02 -32.78
C ALA A 123 2.67 -4.80 -31.91
N TYR A 124 3.82 -4.83 -31.22
CA TYR A 124 4.32 -3.71 -30.41
C TYR A 124 4.48 -2.43 -31.26
N ARG A 125 5.11 -2.54 -32.45
CA ARG A 125 5.30 -1.37 -33.32
C ARG A 125 3.97 -0.79 -33.80
N GLN A 126 3.06 -1.63 -34.23
CA GLN A 126 1.73 -1.18 -34.68
C GLN A 126 0.97 -0.42 -33.60
N VAL A 127 1.00 -0.92 -32.36
CA VAL A 127 0.35 -0.24 -31.22
C VAL A 127 1.08 1.05 -30.85
N ALA A 128 2.40 1.05 -30.80
CA ALA A 128 3.20 2.24 -30.50
C ALA A 128 2.97 3.37 -31.52
N ASP A 129 2.87 3.05 -32.81
CA ASP A 129 2.61 4.02 -33.86
C ASP A 129 1.16 4.54 -33.86
N ALA A 130 0.21 3.73 -33.37
CA ALA A 130 -1.18 4.14 -33.21
C ALA A 130 -1.38 5.13 -32.04
N ILE A 131 -0.60 4.99 -30.98
CA ILE A 131 -0.68 5.87 -29.77
C ILE A 131 0.00 7.22 -30.02
N LYS A 132 1.00 7.29 -30.90
CA LYS A 132 1.72 8.55 -31.23
C LYS A 132 0.90 9.52 -32.10
N LYS A 133 -0.21 9.08 -32.65
CA LYS A 133 -1.14 9.92 -33.45
C LYS A 133 -2.23 10.53 -32.58
#